data_0649b0600335f9eab00ee65ae53747ff
#
_entry.id   0649b0600335f9eab00ee65ae53747ff
#
_cell.length_a   1.000
_cell.length_b   1.000
_cell.length_c   1.000
_cell.angle_alpha   90.00
_cell.angle_beta   90.00
_cell.angle_gamma   90.00
#
_symmetry.space_group_name_H-M   'P 1'
#
loop_
_entity.id
_entity.type
_entity.pdbx_description
1 polymer ?
#
loop_
_entity_poly.entity_id
_entity_poly.type
_entity_poly.pdbx_seq_one_letter_code
_entity_poly.pdbx_strand_id
1 'polypeptide(L)'
;MSRVYLVRHGQAGTRKAYDSLSELGRRQSRLLGEYFVAEALHFAAAIAGALARQTQTAAEVRAAYCNAGVLFPEITVDCGWNEFDLTHVYRALAPRLCADDPDFRHEYEEMRAQARAAEHEHDAVVNRRWLPCDMKLVNAWIQGRYAYNGETWPAFRARVIECRSRLEQVALDGDIVIFTSATPIGIWTAAAMDIHDERALRLAGVLRNASYTVMRLREGQLRLDSFNNIAHLGTPDLRTYR
;
A
#
# COMPACT_ATOMS: atom_id res chain seq x y z
N MET A 1 -11.29 -4.64 -22.81
CA MET A 1 -10.36 -3.60 -22.27
C MET A 1 -10.54 -3.66 -20.76
N SER A 2 -9.54 -4.16 -20.04
CA SER A 2 -9.64 -4.42 -18.61
C SER A 2 -9.16 -3.23 -17.77
N ARG A 3 -9.90 -2.86 -16.75
CA ARG A 3 -9.47 -1.92 -15.73
C ARG A 3 -8.85 -2.71 -14.57
N VAL A 4 -7.79 -2.14 -14.00
CA VAL A 4 -7.13 -2.67 -12.81
C VAL A 4 -7.36 -1.70 -11.66
N TYR A 5 -8.05 -2.16 -10.63
CA TYR A 5 -8.35 -1.42 -9.41
C TYR A 5 -7.28 -1.76 -8.36
N LEU A 6 -6.33 -0.87 -8.14
CA LEU A 6 -5.30 -1.02 -7.12
C LEU A 6 -5.83 -0.44 -5.81
N VAL A 7 -6.10 -1.28 -4.84
CA VAL A 7 -6.63 -0.91 -3.52
C VAL A 7 -5.50 -0.89 -2.51
N ARG A 8 -5.28 0.26 -1.86
CA ARG A 8 -4.43 0.31 -0.68
C ARG A 8 -5.17 -0.32 0.50
N HIS A 9 -4.49 -1.14 1.29
CA HIS A 9 -5.06 -1.74 2.50
C HIS A 9 -5.67 -0.69 3.42
N GLY A 10 -6.67 -1.07 4.21
CA GLY A 10 -7.26 -0.27 5.29
C GLY A 10 -6.21 0.15 6.31
N GLN A 11 -6.56 1.02 7.25
CA GLN A 11 -5.64 1.43 8.30
C GLN A 11 -5.07 0.21 9.02
N ALA A 12 -3.74 0.15 9.10
CA ALA A 12 -3.03 -0.88 9.84
C ALA A 12 -2.98 -0.55 11.35
N GLY A 13 -2.55 -1.50 12.15
CA GLY A 13 -2.30 -1.33 13.56
C GLY A 13 -1.18 -0.33 13.87
N THR A 14 -0.77 -0.27 15.12
CA THR A 14 0.33 0.59 15.58
C THR A 14 1.67 0.17 14.95
N ARG A 15 2.73 0.98 15.11
CA ARG A 15 4.08 0.62 14.61
C ARG A 15 4.58 -0.74 15.09
N LYS A 16 4.16 -1.20 16.27
CA LYS A 16 4.54 -2.51 16.82
C LYS A 16 3.70 -3.67 16.26
N ALA A 17 2.47 -3.41 15.84
CA ALA A 17 1.53 -4.41 15.32
C ALA A 17 1.02 -4.00 13.93
N TYR A 18 1.93 -3.61 13.04
CA TYR A 18 1.59 -2.97 11.76
C TYR A 18 1.04 -3.93 10.71
N ASP A 19 1.18 -5.23 10.88
CA ASP A 19 0.77 -6.16 9.80
C ASP A 19 -0.73 -6.46 9.77
N SER A 20 -1.49 -6.20 10.83
CA SER A 20 -2.95 -6.41 10.86
C SER A 20 -3.73 -5.10 10.67
N LEU A 21 -4.98 -5.20 10.20
CA LEU A 21 -5.89 -4.05 10.18
C LEU A 21 -6.29 -3.64 11.61
N SER A 22 -6.39 -2.32 11.83
CA SER A 22 -7.13 -1.77 12.96
C SER A 22 -8.64 -1.96 12.75
N GLU A 23 -9.45 -1.74 13.80
CA GLU A 23 -10.91 -1.77 13.66
C GLU A 23 -11.40 -0.72 12.65
N LEU A 24 -10.79 0.47 12.66
CA LEU A 24 -11.06 1.49 11.64
C LEU A 24 -10.69 1.00 10.23
N GLY A 25 -9.56 0.31 10.07
CA GLY A 25 -9.15 -0.25 8.79
C GLY A 25 -10.13 -1.30 8.25
N ARG A 26 -10.68 -2.15 9.13
CA ARG A 26 -11.75 -3.09 8.75
C ARG A 26 -13.00 -2.35 8.29
N ARG A 27 -13.43 -1.32 9.04
CA ARG A 27 -14.56 -0.47 8.66
C ARG A 27 -14.34 0.22 7.32
N GLN A 28 -13.16 0.82 7.08
CA GLN A 28 -12.81 1.43 5.80
C GLN A 28 -12.91 0.44 4.64
N SER A 29 -12.39 -0.78 4.83
CA SER A 29 -12.40 -1.83 3.82
C SER A 29 -13.81 -2.34 3.51
N ARG A 30 -14.67 -2.45 4.53
CA ARG A 30 -16.08 -2.82 4.36
C ARG A 30 -16.85 -1.76 3.58
N LEU A 31 -16.68 -0.49 3.94
CA LEU A 31 -17.27 0.64 3.21
C LEU A 31 -16.82 0.67 1.74
N LEU A 32 -15.58 0.32 1.44
CA LEU A 32 -15.11 0.18 0.06
C LEU A 32 -15.86 -0.92 -0.68
N GLY A 33 -16.05 -2.08 -0.07
CA GLY A 33 -16.81 -3.18 -0.66
C GLY A 33 -18.27 -2.80 -0.92
N GLU A 34 -18.93 -2.17 0.04
CA GLU A 34 -20.30 -1.67 -0.08
C GLU A 34 -20.41 -0.63 -1.22
N TYR A 35 -19.45 0.26 -1.32
CA TYR A 35 -19.37 1.24 -2.42
C TYR A 35 -19.21 0.55 -3.77
N PHE A 36 -18.31 -0.41 -3.90
CA PHE A 36 -18.12 -1.16 -5.15
C PHE A 36 -19.38 -1.91 -5.58
N VAL A 37 -20.13 -2.47 -4.62
CA VAL A 37 -21.43 -3.09 -4.89
C VAL A 37 -22.45 -2.05 -5.38
N ALA A 38 -22.53 -0.89 -4.72
CA ALA A 38 -23.46 0.18 -5.09
C ALA A 38 -23.15 0.75 -6.49
N GLU A 39 -21.88 0.81 -6.89
CA GLU A 39 -21.45 1.20 -8.24
C GLU A 39 -21.58 0.07 -9.27
N ALA A 40 -22.17 -1.05 -8.91
CA ALA A 40 -22.32 -2.24 -9.75
C ALA A 40 -21.00 -2.71 -10.38
N LEU A 41 -19.87 -2.61 -9.66
CA LEU A 41 -18.58 -3.10 -10.14
C LEU A 41 -18.54 -4.64 -10.02
N HIS A 42 -18.17 -5.27 -11.12
CA HIS A 42 -17.95 -6.72 -11.18
C HIS A 42 -16.49 -7.00 -11.56
N PHE A 43 -15.84 -7.85 -10.79
CA PHE A 43 -14.46 -8.22 -11.02
C PHE A 43 -14.36 -9.63 -11.60
N ALA A 44 -13.53 -9.80 -12.63
CA ALA A 44 -13.19 -11.09 -13.21
C ALA A 44 -12.12 -11.81 -12.37
N ALA A 45 -11.27 -11.05 -11.65
CA ALA A 45 -10.27 -11.60 -10.73
C ALA A 45 -10.05 -10.68 -9.54
N ALA A 46 -9.67 -11.29 -8.41
CA ALA A 46 -9.22 -10.61 -7.20
C ALA A 46 -7.85 -11.15 -6.77
N ILE A 47 -6.91 -10.24 -6.56
CA ILE A 47 -5.54 -10.58 -6.13
C ILE A 47 -5.25 -9.81 -4.84
N ALA A 48 -4.52 -10.42 -3.93
CA ALA A 48 -4.01 -9.74 -2.75
C ALA A 48 -2.51 -10.04 -2.58
N GLY A 49 -1.76 -9.05 -2.10
CA GLY A 49 -0.45 -9.34 -1.55
C GLY A 49 -0.59 -10.24 -0.31
N ALA A 50 0.53 -10.85 0.12
CA ALA A 50 0.52 -11.85 1.21
C ALA A 50 0.52 -11.23 2.63
N LEU A 51 0.67 -9.92 2.76
CA LEU A 51 0.68 -9.26 4.07
C LEU A 51 -0.73 -9.29 4.69
N ALA A 52 -0.82 -9.55 6.00
CA ALA A 52 -2.11 -9.74 6.65
C ALA A 52 -3.06 -8.55 6.46
N ARG A 53 -2.56 -7.30 6.49
CA ARG A 53 -3.37 -6.11 6.20
C ARG A 53 -3.95 -6.08 4.78
N GLN A 54 -3.26 -6.68 3.80
CA GLN A 54 -3.72 -6.74 2.41
C GLN A 54 -4.81 -7.81 2.25
N THR A 55 -4.55 -9.02 2.77
CA THR A 55 -5.53 -10.13 2.72
C THR A 55 -6.78 -9.84 3.55
N GLN A 56 -6.65 -9.19 4.70
CA GLN A 56 -7.79 -8.77 5.52
C GLN A 56 -8.62 -7.69 4.83
N THR A 57 -8.00 -6.73 4.12
CA THR A 57 -8.73 -5.76 3.31
C THR A 57 -9.54 -6.46 2.22
N ALA A 58 -8.93 -7.41 1.51
CA ALA A 58 -9.61 -8.20 0.50
C ALA A 58 -10.80 -9.00 1.08
N ALA A 59 -10.62 -9.59 2.26
CA ALA A 59 -11.67 -10.36 2.95
C ALA A 59 -12.85 -9.47 3.35
N GLU A 60 -12.63 -8.26 3.88
CA GLU A 60 -13.72 -7.33 4.23
C GLU A 60 -14.50 -6.85 2.99
N VAL A 61 -13.79 -6.56 1.88
CA VAL A 61 -14.44 -6.21 0.60
C VAL A 61 -15.27 -7.39 0.08
N ARG A 62 -14.71 -8.60 0.05
CA ARG A 62 -15.45 -9.81 -0.35
C ARG A 62 -16.69 -10.03 0.52
N ALA A 63 -16.58 -9.83 1.83
CA ALA A 63 -17.71 -9.99 2.74
C ALA A 63 -18.87 -9.03 2.40
N ALA A 64 -18.57 -7.78 2.00
CA ALA A 64 -19.61 -6.84 1.56
C ALA A 64 -20.34 -7.34 0.30
N TYR A 65 -19.64 -7.88 -0.69
CA TYR A 65 -20.24 -8.50 -1.87
C TYR A 65 -21.13 -9.70 -1.50
N CYS A 66 -20.62 -10.60 -0.66
CA CYS A 66 -21.38 -11.76 -0.20
C CYS A 66 -22.66 -11.35 0.56
N ASN A 67 -22.58 -10.33 1.42
CA ASN A 67 -23.73 -9.80 2.16
C ASN A 67 -24.80 -9.19 1.24
N ALA A 68 -24.37 -8.64 0.10
CA ALA A 68 -25.28 -8.11 -0.92
C ALA A 68 -25.80 -9.19 -1.91
N GLY A 69 -25.39 -10.44 -1.77
CA GLY A 69 -25.72 -11.52 -2.72
C GLY A 69 -25.06 -11.38 -4.09
N VAL A 70 -23.99 -10.60 -4.19
CA VAL A 70 -23.23 -10.37 -5.42
C VAL A 70 -22.00 -11.28 -5.46
N LEU A 71 -21.75 -11.89 -6.62
CA LEU A 71 -20.57 -12.75 -6.80
C LEU A 71 -19.27 -11.92 -6.71
N PHE A 72 -18.29 -12.47 -6.01
CA PHE A 72 -16.93 -11.95 -5.94
C PHE A 72 -15.96 -13.09 -6.25
N PRO A 73 -14.91 -12.86 -7.08
CA PRO A 73 -13.97 -13.91 -7.44
C PRO A 73 -13.18 -14.41 -6.23
N GLU A 74 -12.64 -15.63 -6.34
CA GLU A 74 -11.72 -16.14 -5.34
C GLU A 74 -10.46 -15.25 -5.29
N ILE A 75 -9.97 -14.99 -4.07
CA ILE A 75 -8.81 -14.12 -3.85
C ILE A 75 -7.54 -14.95 -4.01
N THR A 76 -6.77 -14.67 -5.06
CA THR A 76 -5.44 -15.25 -5.27
C THR A 76 -4.38 -14.43 -4.54
N VAL A 77 -3.47 -15.08 -3.82
CA VAL A 77 -2.36 -14.41 -3.13
C VAL A 77 -1.13 -14.39 -4.02
N ASP A 78 -0.57 -13.19 -4.25
CA ASP A 78 0.68 -12.97 -5.00
C ASP A 78 1.62 -12.02 -4.23
N CYS A 79 2.72 -12.58 -3.70
CA CYS A 79 3.75 -11.84 -2.96
C CYS A 79 4.39 -10.70 -3.77
N GLY A 80 4.25 -10.71 -5.10
CA GLY A 80 4.68 -9.62 -5.97
C GLY A 80 4.08 -8.27 -5.59
N TRP A 81 2.90 -8.27 -4.96
CA TRP A 81 2.19 -7.08 -4.52
C TRP A 81 2.48 -6.66 -3.07
N ASN A 82 3.42 -7.35 -2.38
CA ASN A 82 3.81 -6.99 -1.03
C ASN A 82 4.50 -5.61 -1.00
N GLU A 83 4.31 -4.91 0.12
CA GLU A 83 5.13 -3.75 0.49
C GLU A 83 6.57 -4.22 0.79
N PHE A 84 7.55 -3.32 0.68
CA PHE A 84 8.89 -3.59 1.16
C PHE A 84 8.93 -3.70 2.69
N ASP A 85 9.89 -4.46 3.21
CA ASP A 85 10.06 -4.65 4.67
C ASP A 85 10.77 -3.43 5.29
N LEU A 86 9.98 -2.41 5.66
CA LEU A 86 10.48 -1.22 6.35
C LEU A 86 11.21 -1.57 7.66
N THR A 87 10.77 -2.60 8.38
CA THR A 87 11.39 -3.02 9.64
C THR A 87 12.79 -3.55 9.40
N HIS A 88 12.98 -4.34 8.34
CA HIS A 88 14.30 -4.83 7.95
C HIS A 88 15.21 -3.68 7.48
N VAL A 89 14.68 -2.75 6.69
CA VAL A 89 15.43 -1.54 6.28
C VAL A 89 15.89 -0.74 7.51
N TYR A 90 15.01 -0.51 8.50
CA TYR A 90 15.39 0.15 9.75
C TYR A 90 16.49 -0.59 10.49
N ARG A 91 16.35 -1.90 10.66
CA ARG A 91 17.33 -2.71 11.38
C ARG A 91 18.72 -2.64 10.75
N ALA A 92 18.77 -2.64 9.42
CA ALA A 92 20.03 -2.68 8.68
C ALA A 92 20.68 -1.29 8.54
N LEU A 93 19.91 -0.23 8.26
CA LEU A 93 20.44 1.06 7.87
C LEU A 93 20.47 2.09 9.00
N ALA A 94 19.52 2.05 9.95
CA ALA A 94 19.44 3.08 10.99
C ALA A 94 20.72 3.20 11.85
N PRO A 95 21.43 2.12 12.23
CA PRO A 95 22.68 2.27 12.99
C PRO A 95 23.74 3.05 12.24
N ARG A 96 23.87 2.83 10.92
CA ARG A 96 24.84 3.54 10.07
C ARG A 96 24.42 4.98 9.83
N LEU A 97 23.15 5.21 9.56
CA LEU A 97 22.61 6.54 9.37
C LEU A 97 22.72 7.38 10.65
N CYS A 98 22.50 6.79 11.83
CA CYS A 98 22.76 7.45 13.12
C CYS A 98 24.23 7.82 13.35
N ALA A 99 25.18 7.06 12.79
CA ALA A 99 26.59 7.39 12.91
C ALA A 99 26.96 8.58 12.02
N ASP A 100 26.36 8.68 10.83
CA ASP A 100 26.68 9.66 9.81
C ASP A 100 25.87 10.97 9.90
N ASP A 101 24.67 10.92 10.52
CA ASP A 101 23.72 12.03 10.56
C ASP A 101 23.17 12.20 11.99
N PRO A 102 23.70 13.20 12.75
CA PRO A 102 23.25 13.49 14.11
C PRO A 102 21.79 13.91 14.19
N ASP A 103 21.25 14.60 13.16
CA ASP A 103 19.84 15.01 13.13
C ASP A 103 18.94 13.80 12.94
N PHE A 104 19.33 12.87 12.07
CA PHE A 104 18.61 11.60 11.94
C PHE A 104 18.62 10.82 13.25
N ARG A 105 19.76 10.76 13.95
CA ARG A 105 19.85 10.08 15.26
C ARG A 105 18.84 10.64 16.24
N HIS A 106 18.78 11.95 16.38
CA HIS A 106 17.85 12.64 17.28
C HIS A 106 16.41 12.33 16.93
N GLU A 107 16.02 12.52 15.66
CA GLU A 107 14.65 12.23 15.17
C GLU A 107 14.26 10.76 15.37
N TYR A 108 15.20 9.84 15.15
CA TYR A 108 14.99 8.40 15.31
C TYR A 108 14.78 7.99 16.77
N GLU A 109 15.58 8.57 17.69
CA GLU A 109 15.44 8.34 19.14
C GLU A 109 14.11 8.87 19.64
N GLU A 110 13.71 10.07 19.22
CA GLU A 110 12.39 10.63 19.54
C GLU A 110 11.25 9.75 19.01
N MET A 111 11.30 9.34 17.76
CA MET A 111 10.31 8.44 17.16
C MET A 111 10.19 7.14 17.98
N ARG A 112 11.32 6.55 18.38
CA ARG A 112 11.32 5.32 19.19
C ARG A 112 10.71 5.54 20.57
N ALA A 113 10.96 6.67 21.18
CA ALA A 113 10.37 7.02 22.49
C ALA A 113 8.85 7.21 22.36
N GLN A 114 8.40 7.97 21.37
CA GLN A 114 6.98 8.19 21.08
C GLN A 114 6.26 6.87 20.73
N ALA A 115 6.88 6.01 19.93
CA ALA A 115 6.30 4.72 19.56
C ALA A 115 6.16 3.76 20.76
N ARG A 116 7.05 3.84 21.75
CA ARG A 116 6.93 3.09 23.00
C ARG A 116 5.82 3.63 23.88
N ALA A 117 5.74 4.96 24.02
CA ALA A 117 4.71 5.61 24.83
C ALA A 117 3.30 5.38 24.25
N ALA A 118 3.18 5.39 22.93
CA ALA A 118 1.91 5.25 22.18
C ALA A 118 1.65 3.83 21.67
N GLU A 119 2.15 2.79 22.34
CA GLU A 119 2.06 1.40 21.86
C GLU A 119 0.64 0.94 21.56
N HIS A 120 -0.34 1.42 22.33
CA HIS A 120 -1.76 1.08 22.20
C HIS A 120 -2.61 2.25 21.66
N GLU A 121 -1.99 3.38 21.34
CA GLU A 121 -2.68 4.58 20.88
C GLU A 121 -2.65 4.66 19.35
N HIS A 122 -3.65 4.05 18.70
CA HIS A 122 -3.75 4.07 17.22
C HIS A 122 -3.78 5.50 16.66
N ASP A 123 -4.27 6.47 17.41
CA ASP A 123 -4.45 7.85 16.98
C ASP A 123 -3.22 8.73 17.18
N ALA A 124 -2.20 8.26 17.88
CA ALA A 124 -0.97 9.00 18.05
C ALA A 124 -0.28 9.27 16.70
N VAL A 125 0.26 10.46 16.53
CA VAL A 125 0.91 10.91 15.28
C VAL A 125 1.98 9.92 14.80
N VAL A 126 2.77 9.36 15.73
CA VAL A 126 3.80 8.36 15.45
C VAL A 126 3.25 7.08 14.79
N ASN A 127 1.98 6.75 15.06
CA ASN A 127 1.32 5.59 14.47
C ASN A 127 0.54 5.93 13.19
N ARG A 128 0.25 7.20 12.92
CA ARG A 128 -0.60 7.64 11.79
C ARG A 128 0.14 8.26 10.63
N ARG A 129 1.38 8.68 10.80
CA ARG A 129 2.14 9.42 9.77
C ARG A 129 3.57 8.91 9.64
N TRP A 130 4.11 9.10 8.46
CA TRP A 130 5.54 9.05 8.24
C TRP A 130 6.17 10.25 8.92
N LEU A 131 7.24 9.99 9.67
CA LEU A 131 8.03 11.02 10.33
C LEU A 131 9.26 11.38 9.49
N PRO A 132 9.93 12.50 9.77
CA PRO A 132 11.13 12.89 9.02
C PRO A 132 12.19 11.79 8.98
N CYS A 133 12.45 11.09 10.07
CA CYS A 133 13.38 9.95 10.11
C CYS A 133 12.96 8.79 9.19
N ASP A 134 11.65 8.50 9.03
CA ASP A 134 11.18 7.48 8.09
C ASP A 134 11.61 7.87 6.65
N MET A 135 11.41 9.13 6.28
CA MET A 135 11.74 9.63 4.95
C MET A 135 13.25 9.64 4.67
N LYS A 136 14.07 10.08 5.64
CA LYS A 136 15.54 10.05 5.53
C LYS A 136 16.05 8.62 5.35
N LEU A 137 15.54 7.68 6.13
CA LEU A 137 15.91 6.27 6.06
C LEU A 137 15.57 5.66 4.69
N VAL A 138 14.33 5.84 4.25
CA VAL A 138 13.87 5.28 2.98
C VAL A 138 14.59 5.92 1.79
N ASN A 139 14.88 7.22 1.83
CA ASN A 139 15.70 7.86 0.81
C ASN A 139 17.12 7.28 0.76
N ALA A 140 17.76 7.00 1.92
CA ALA A 140 19.05 6.36 1.96
C ALA A 140 19.02 4.93 1.38
N TRP A 141 17.92 4.19 1.60
CA TRP A 141 17.71 2.88 0.99
C TRP A 141 17.52 2.94 -0.53
N ILE A 142 16.71 3.88 -1.02
CA ILE A 142 16.50 4.09 -2.47
C ILE A 142 17.79 4.44 -3.18
N GLN A 143 18.60 5.33 -2.59
CA GLN A 143 19.88 5.76 -3.14
C GLN A 143 20.97 4.69 -3.03
N GLY A 144 20.71 3.56 -2.35
CA GLY A 144 21.74 2.54 -2.11
C GLY A 144 22.92 3.06 -1.32
N ARG A 145 22.69 4.05 -0.42
CA ARG A 145 23.77 4.74 0.33
C ARG A 145 24.60 3.79 1.18
N TYR A 146 24.02 2.69 1.64
CA TYR A 146 24.68 1.70 2.47
C TYR A 146 24.53 0.30 1.89
N ALA A 147 25.54 -0.56 2.10
CA ALA A 147 25.44 -1.97 1.76
C ALA A 147 24.28 -2.60 2.55
N TYR A 148 23.39 -3.30 1.83
CA TYR A 148 22.17 -3.88 2.36
C TYR A 148 21.98 -5.30 1.80
N ASN A 149 21.73 -6.26 2.67
CA ASN A 149 21.57 -7.67 2.30
C ASN A 149 20.10 -8.14 2.20
N GLY A 150 19.17 -7.18 2.11
CA GLY A 150 17.75 -7.43 1.86
C GLY A 150 17.33 -7.02 0.46
N GLU A 151 16.01 -6.95 0.23
CA GLU A 151 15.47 -6.49 -1.04
C GLU A 151 15.82 -5.01 -1.27
N THR A 152 16.67 -4.73 -2.25
CA THR A 152 17.06 -3.36 -2.64
C THR A 152 15.91 -2.66 -3.35
N TRP A 153 15.95 -1.31 -3.41
CA TRP A 153 14.94 -0.55 -4.15
C TRP A 153 14.78 -0.99 -5.61
N PRO A 154 15.86 -1.18 -6.40
CA PRO A 154 15.72 -1.68 -7.77
C PRO A 154 15.07 -3.07 -7.84
N ALA A 155 15.40 -3.99 -6.92
CA ALA A 155 14.81 -5.32 -6.87
C ALA A 155 13.32 -5.26 -6.52
N PHE A 156 12.96 -4.50 -5.50
CA PHE A 156 11.56 -4.26 -5.10
C PHE A 156 10.74 -3.69 -6.25
N ARG A 157 11.26 -2.63 -6.89
CA ARG A 157 10.61 -2.01 -8.04
C ARG A 157 10.42 -2.99 -9.19
N ALA A 158 11.47 -3.74 -9.55
CA ALA A 158 11.40 -4.74 -10.61
C ALA A 158 10.31 -5.78 -10.33
N ARG A 159 10.26 -6.33 -9.10
CA ARG A 159 9.23 -7.27 -8.65
C ARG A 159 7.82 -6.72 -8.82
N VAL A 160 7.60 -5.46 -8.41
CA VAL A 160 6.28 -4.81 -8.49
C VAL A 160 5.89 -4.55 -9.96
N ILE A 161 6.81 -4.13 -10.80
CA ILE A 161 6.55 -3.93 -12.25
C ILE A 161 6.30 -5.26 -12.95
N GLU A 162 6.99 -6.32 -12.59
CA GLU A 162 6.80 -7.66 -13.16
C GLU A 162 5.39 -8.23 -12.90
N CYS A 163 4.69 -7.78 -11.84
CA CYS A 163 3.29 -8.14 -11.63
C CYS A 163 2.41 -7.83 -12.85
N ARG A 164 2.77 -6.84 -13.65
CA ARG A 164 2.07 -6.50 -14.89
C ARG A 164 2.09 -7.65 -15.88
N SER A 165 3.24 -8.23 -16.15
CA SER A 165 3.36 -9.33 -17.11
C SER A 165 2.50 -10.54 -16.72
N ARG A 166 2.36 -10.78 -15.39
CA ARG A 166 1.48 -11.83 -14.88
C ARG A 166 0.00 -11.52 -15.13
N LEU A 167 -0.41 -10.27 -15.00
CA LEU A 167 -1.80 -9.86 -15.32
C LEU A 167 -2.10 -9.98 -16.82
N GLU A 168 -1.13 -9.69 -17.69
CA GLU A 168 -1.28 -9.81 -19.15
C GLU A 168 -1.43 -11.27 -19.60
N GLN A 169 -0.79 -12.21 -18.89
CA GLN A 169 -0.90 -13.65 -19.17
C GLN A 169 -2.25 -14.24 -18.73
N VAL A 170 -2.88 -13.66 -17.73
CA VAL A 170 -4.24 -13.99 -17.33
C VAL A 170 -5.16 -13.17 -18.23
N ALA A 171 -5.38 -13.64 -19.47
CA ALA A 171 -6.26 -12.99 -20.44
C ALA A 171 -7.72 -12.95 -19.90
N LEU A 172 -8.00 -12.01 -19.02
CA LEU A 172 -9.30 -11.84 -18.43
C LEU A 172 -10.08 -10.77 -19.20
N ASP A 173 -11.21 -11.19 -19.77
CA ASP A 173 -12.26 -10.26 -20.18
C ASP A 173 -12.97 -9.76 -18.91
N GLY A 174 -12.53 -8.62 -18.39
CA GLY A 174 -13.16 -7.98 -17.25
C GLY A 174 -12.20 -7.22 -16.35
N ASP A 175 -12.76 -6.55 -15.37
CA ASP A 175 -12.01 -5.74 -14.41
C ASP A 175 -11.33 -6.62 -13.36
N ILE A 176 -10.17 -6.16 -12.88
CA ILE A 176 -9.36 -6.86 -11.88
C ILE A 176 -9.23 -5.97 -10.65
N VAL A 177 -9.40 -6.52 -9.45
CA VAL A 177 -9.11 -5.82 -8.21
C VAL A 177 -7.87 -6.41 -7.53
N ILE A 178 -6.98 -5.53 -7.07
CA ILE A 178 -5.70 -5.90 -6.43
C ILE A 178 -5.57 -5.17 -5.11
N PHE A 179 -5.47 -5.94 -4.03
CA PHE A 179 -5.30 -5.41 -2.67
C PHE A 179 -3.82 -5.41 -2.32
N THR A 180 -3.26 -4.22 -2.17
CA THR A 180 -1.82 -4.00 -1.99
C THR A 180 -1.53 -2.87 -1.00
N SER A 181 -0.38 -2.24 -1.12
CA SER A 181 0.10 -1.17 -0.26
C SER A 181 0.44 0.09 -1.06
N ALA A 182 0.82 1.16 -0.35
CA ALA A 182 1.01 2.46 -0.96
C ALA A 182 2.16 2.50 -1.97
N THR A 183 3.29 1.86 -1.66
CA THR A 183 4.47 1.96 -2.52
C THR A 183 4.31 1.19 -3.84
N PRO A 184 3.76 -0.03 -3.88
CA PRO A 184 3.40 -0.68 -5.15
C PRO A 184 2.46 0.17 -6.03
N ILE A 185 1.43 0.80 -5.44
CA ILE A 185 0.53 1.70 -6.18
C ILE A 185 1.30 2.92 -6.71
N GLY A 186 2.18 3.51 -5.89
CA GLY A 186 3.02 4.62 -6.30
C GLY A 186 3.94 4.28 -7.47
N ILE A 187 4.56 3.10 -7.46
CA ILE A 187 5.41 2.59 -8.55
C ILE A 187 4.61 2.43 -9.85
N TRP A 188 3.44 1.81 -9.79
CA TRP A 188 2.58 1.64 -10.97
C TRP A 188 2.08 2.98 -11.51
N THR A 189 1.72 3.91 -10.61
CA THR A 189 1.30 5.26 -11.00
C THR A 189 2.45 6.02 -11.67
N ALA A 190 3.65 5.94 -11.11
CA ALA A 190 4.84 6.55 -11.68
C ALA A 190 5.15 5.99 -13.08
N ALA A 191 5.05 4.67 -13.25
CA ALA A 191 5.25 4.00 -14.53
C ALA A 191 4.18 4.41 -15.57
N ALA A 192 2.91 4.55 -15.16
CA ALA A 192 1.82 4.96 -16.03
C ALA A 192 1.93 6.42 -16.50
N MET A 193 2.64 7.26 -15.77
CA MET A 193 2.81 8.69 -16.02
C MET A 193 4.20 9.08 -16.51
N ASP A 194 5.08 8.11 -16.75
CA ASP A 194 6.49 8.35 -17.14
C ASP A 194 7.24 9.22 -16.14
N ILE A 195 6.98 9.04 -14.85
CA ILE A 195 7.58 9.80 -13.75
C ILE A 195 8.77 9.02 -13.20
N HIS A 196 9.86 9.71 -12.90
CA HIS A 196 11.04 9.13 -12.25
C HIS A 196 10.70 8.44 -10.92
N ASP A 197 11.34 7.30 -10.66
CA ASP A 197 11.12 6.43 -9.50
C ASP A 197 11.19 7.14 -8.14
N GLU A 198 12.09 8.11 -8.00
CA GLU A 198 12.22 8.91 -6.77
C GLU A 198 10.92 9.64 -6.37
N ARG A 199 10.04 9.87 -7.35
CA ARG A 199 8.73 10.48 -7.12
C ARG A 199 7.63 9.47 -6.78
N ALA A 200 7.86 8.17 -7.02
CA ALA A 200 6.89 7.12 -6.68
C ALA A 200 6.55 7.14 -5.18
N LEU A 201 7.53 7.40 -4.31
CA LEU A 201 7.29 7.56 -2.87
C LEU A 201 6.43 8.78 -2.52
N ARG A 202 6.56 9.88 -3.27
CA ARG A 202 5.70 11.05 -3.06
C ARG A 202 4.25 10.73 -3.41
N LEU A 203 4.04 9.94 -4.47
CA LEU A 203 2.71 9.42 -4.82
C LEU A 203 2.19 8.46 -3.75
N ALA A 204 3.04 7.54 -3.28
CA ALA A 204 2.69 6.63 -2.19
C ALA A 204 2.30 7.37 -0.90
N GLY A 205 3.01 8.46 -0.58
CA GLY A 205 2.81 9.24 0.65
C GLY A 205 1.45 9.97 0.74
N VAL A 206 0.79 10.23 -0.39
CA VAL A 206 -0.52 10.92 -0.41
C VAL A 206 -1.71 9.96 -0.50
N LEU A 207 -1.47 8.67 -0.73
CA LEU A 207 -2.54 7.67 -0.78
C LEU A 207 -3.22 7.53 0.59
N ARG A 208 -4.54 7.47 0.59
CA ARG A 208 -5.33 7.19 1.80
C ARG A 208 -5.47 5.70 2.02
N ASN A 209 -5.64 5.28 3.28
CA ASN A 209 -6.01 3.90 3.58
C ASN A 209 -7.36 3.56 2.94
N ALA A 210 -7.48 2.34 2.45
CA ALA A 210 -8.62 1.85 1.67
C ALA A 210 -8.95 2.67 0.41
N SER A 211 -8.09 3.61 -0.03
CA SER A 211 -8.27 4.26 -1.33
C SER A 211 -8.04 3.27 -2.47
N TYR A 212 -8.64 3.55 -3.62
CA TYR A 212 -8.37 2.81 -4.84
C TYR A 212 -7.91 3.72 -5.97
N THR A 213 -7.05 3.18 -6.81
CA THR A 213 -6.50 3.81 -8.02
C THR A 213 -6.87 2.94 -9.20
N VAL A 214 -7.40 3.54 -10.26
CA VAL A 214 -7.82 2.80 -11.45
C VAL A 214 -6.82 3.00 -12.57
N MET A 215 -6.39 1.90 -13.15
CA MET A 215 -5.51 1.85 -14.30
C MET A 215 -6.20 1.14 -15.46
N ARG A 216 -5.87 1.51 -16.68
CA ARG A 216 -6.25 0.76 -17.89
C ARG A 216 -5.02 0.07 -18.44
N LEU A 217 -5.15 -1.23 -18.68
CA LEU A 217 -4.13 -2.03 -19.34
C LEU A 217 -4.59 -2.28 -20.78
N ARG A 218 -3.85 -1.76 -21.76
CA ARG A 218 -4.13 -1.96 -23.17
C ARG A 218 -2.85 -2.12 -23.96
N GLU A 219 -2.75 -3.22 -24.72
CA GLU A 219 -1.63 -3.48 -25.65
C GLU A 219 -0.26 -3.28 -24.99
N GLY A 220 -0.12 -3.77 -23.75
CA GLY A 220 1.11 -3.60 -22.99
C GLY A 220 1.34 -2.18 -22.47
N GLN A 221 0.42 -1.24 -22.62
CA GLN A 221 0.52 0.10 -22.06
C GLN A 221 -0.34 0.24 -20.82
N LEU A 222 0.25 0.82 -19.78
CA LEU A 222 -0.44 1.16 -18.53
C LEU A 222 -0.84 2.64 -18.60
N ARG A 223 -2.10 2.96 -18.36
CA ARG A 223 -2.61 4.33 -18.31
C ARG A 223 -3.34 4.57 -17.02
N LEU A 224 -3.05 5.67 -16.36
CA LEU A 224 -3.79 6.12 -15.18
C LEU A 224 -5.17 6.64 -15.60
N ASP A 225 -6.23 6.11 -14.99
CA ASP A 225 -7.60 6.57 -15.21
C ASP A 225 -8.06 7.48 -14.06
N SER A 226 -7.80 7.05 -12.80
CA SER A 226 -8.05 7.86 -11.61
C SER A 226 -7.13 7.44 -10.46
N PHE A 227 -6.84 8.38 -9.55
CA PHE A 227 -5.85 8.19 -8.50
C PHE A 227 -6.41 8.51 -7.11
N ASN A 228 -6.15 7.64 -6.13
CA ASN A 228 -6.44 7.87 -4.71
C ASN A 228 -7.92 8.19 -4.43
N ASN A 229 -8.84 7.42 -5.04
CA ASN A 229 -10.28 7.60 -4.87
C ASN A 229 -10.73 7.18 -3.47
N ILE A 230 -11.53 8.03 -2.82
CA ILE A 230 -12.00 7.87 -1.44
C ILE A 230 -13.48 8.21 -1.27
N ALA A 231 -14.30 8.13 -2.33
CA ALA A 231 -15.72 8.51 -2.28
C ALA A 231 -16.52 7.76 -1.20
N HIS A 232 -16.14 6.51 -0.92
CA HIS A 232 -16.71 5.69 0.16
C HIS A 232 -16.34 6.14 1.58
N LEU A 233 -15.31 7.00 1.75
CA LEU A 233 -14.89 7.54 3.03
C LEU A 233 -15.54 8.93 3.25
N GLY A 234 -16.85 8.91 3.55
CA GLY A 234 -17.71 10.11 3.58
C GLY A 234 -17.31 11.15 4.61
N THR A 235 -16.69 10.74 5.73
CA THR A 235 -16.34 11.65 6.84
C THR A 235 -14.82 11.76 7.04
N PRO A 236 -14.32 12.90 7.55
CA PRO A 236 -12.88 13.12 7.73
C PRO A 236 -12.18 12.10 8.64
N ASP A 237 -12.86 11.61 9.69
CA ASP A 237 -12.35 10.59 10.63
C ASP A 237 -12.05 9.24 9.97
N LEU A 238 -12.72 8.95 8.85
CA LEU A 238 -12.45 7.75 8.03
C LEU A 238 -11.22 7.90 7.13
N ARG A 239 -10.62 9.09 6.98
CA ARG A 239 -9.58 9.40 6.02
C ARG A 239 -8.20 9.39 6.66
N THR A 240 -7.56 8.23 6.74
CA THR A 240 -6.24 8.06 7.34
C THR A 240 -5.15 7.79 6.29
N TYR A 241 -3.88 7.94 6.68
CA TYR A 241 -2.72 7.77 5.78
C TYR A 241 -1.85 6.57 6.12
N ARG A 242 -2.00 6.00 7.33
CA ARG A 242 -1.16 4.91 7.77
C ARG A 242 -1.95 3.82 8.48
#